data_3ff07f5c3fb77c04dd930018547cf334
#
_entry.id   3ff07f5c3fb77c04dd930018547cf334
#
_cell.length_a   1.000
_cell.length_b   1.000
_cell.length_c   1.000
_cell.angle_alpha   90.00
_cell.angle_beta   90.00
_cell.angle_gamma   90.00
#
_symmetry.space_group_name_H-M   'P 1'
#
loop_
_entity.id
_entity.type
_entity.pdbx_description
1 polymer ?
#
loop_
_entity_poly.entity_id
_entity_poly.type
_entity_poly.pdbx_seq_one_letter_code
_entity_poly.pdbx_strand_id
1 'polypeptide(L)'
;MLIVDNKMFAINVGDSRCVLGQRKGGDEKKGGEKICIEMSIDQKPMRDDEKKRIQEKGGEVSEKIPGAPRVFRKNDEVPGLAVARSIGDIVAHEVGVSCEPEVFEKELDSDDHFIVIGSDGIWDAMSSCEVVGFVFQKMEENKEICSRLLAEECRNRWEVLNLFKQKYIMEINSNKDGEMKDKNAQHNNFDIDDITCIIDFINIEKEDY
;
A
#
# COMPACT_ATOMS: atom_id res chain seq x y z
N MET A 1 -8.28 -1.83 -12.02
CA MET A 1 -8.50 -0.52 -12.66
C MET A 1 -9.17 -0.73 -14.00
N LEU A 2 -10.09 0.15 -14.37
CA LEU A 2 -10.77 0.18 -15.66
C LEU A 2 -10.80 1.62 -16.17
N ILE A 3 -10.49 1.82 -17.45
CA ILE A 3 -10.65 3.12 -18.12
C ILE A 3 -11.67 2.92 -19.26
N VAL A 4 -12.71 3.73 -19.26
CA VAL A 4 -13.76 3.72 -20.28
C VAL A 4 -13.96 5.16 -20.75
N ASP A 5 -13.73 5.39 -22.02
CA ASP A 5 -13.66 6.74 -22.61
C ASP A 5 -12.64 7.59 -21.84
N ASN A 6 -13.07 8.65 -21.19
CA ASN A 6 -12.21 9.53 -20.37
C ASN A 6 -12.42 9.35 -18.86
N LYS A 7 -13.06 8.26 -18.42
CA LYS A 7 -13.28 7.95 -17.01
C LYS A 7 -12.44 6.78 -16.54
N MET A 8 -11.75 7.00 -15.45
CA MET A 8 -11.01 5.99 -14.72
C MET A 8 -11.81 5.50 -13.51
N PHE A 9 -11.86 4.18 -13.32
CA PHE A 9 -12.43 3.51 -12.16
C PHE A 9 -11.36 2.69 -11.48
N ALA A 10 -11.02 3.03 -10.24
CA ALA A 10 -10.19 2.19 -9.38
C ALA A 10 -11.11 1.39 -8.46
N ILE A 11 -10.97 0.06 -8.49
CA ILE A 11 -11.80 -0.88 -7.74
C ILE A 11 -10.85 -1.65 -6.82
N ASN A 12 -11.06 -1.52 -5.50
CA ASN A 12 -10.13 -2.07 -4.51
C ASN A 12 -10.80 -2.98 -3.48
N VAL A 13 -10.14 -4.11 -3.19
CA VAL A 13 -10.43 -5.02 -2.10
C VAL A 13 -9.08 -5.42 -1.47
N GLY A 14 -8.81 -4.93 -0.26
CA GLY A 14 -7.54 -5.16 0.45
C GLY A 14 -6.72 -3.89 0.62
N ASP A 15 -5.40 -4.03 0.70
CA ASP A 15 -4.44 -2.96 0.99
C ASP A 15 -3.40 -2.71 -0.11
N SER A 16 -3.57 -3.35 -1.27
CA SER A 16 -2.97 -2.85 -2.51
C SER A 16 -3.57 -1.49 -2.83
N ARG A 17 -2.78 -0.58 -3.39
CA ARG A 17 -3.21 0.80 -3.60
C ARG A 17 -3.04 1.24 -5.05
N CYS A 18 -3.93 2.13 -5.48
CA CYS A 18 -3.88 2.82 -6.76
C CYS A 18 -3.69 4.33 -6.53
N VAL A 19 -2.71 4.91 -7.20
CA VAL A 19 -2.36 6.32 -7.08
C VAL A 19 -2.20 6.92 -8.48
N LEU A 20 -2.74 8.14 -8.66
CA LEU A 20 -2.63 8.91 -9.89
C LEU A 20 -1.61 10.03 -9.70
N GLY A 21 -0.66 10.14 -10.63
CA GLY A 21 0.30 11.23 -10.71
C GLY A 21 -0.18 12.31 -11.67
N GLN A 22 -0.41 13.52 -11.13
CA GLN A 22 -0.74 14.71 -11.90
C GLN A 22 0.41 15.72 -11.91
N ARG A 23 0.47 16.56 -12.95
CA ARG A 23 1.34 17.73 -13.02
C ARG A 23 0.52 18.95 -13.44
N LYS A 24 0.33 19.90 -12.52
CA LYS A 24 -0.40 21.14 -12.77
C LYS A 24 0.51 22.32 -13.02
N GLY A 25 0.17 23.09 -14.04
CA GLY A 25 0.84 24.34 -14.36
C GLY A 25 2.29 24.19 -14.83
N GLY A 26 2.64 24.79 -15.94
CA GLY A 26 3.97 24.78 -16.51
C GLY A 26 4.02 24.16 -17.90
N ASP A 27 4.93 24.65 -18.73
CA ASP A 27 5.34 23.95 -19.95
C ASP A 27 5.98 22.61 -19.57
N GLU A 28 5.83 21.58 -20.39
CA GLU A 28 6.41 20.23 -20.19
C GLU A 28 7.91 20.28 -19.82
N LYS A 29 8.60 21.39 -20.16
CA LYS A 29 10.03 21.64 -19.91
C LYS A 29 10.33 22.47 -18.66
N LYS A 30 9.34 23.04 -17.95
CA LYS A 30 9.56 24.01 -16.86
C LYS A 30 9.05 23.61 -15.48
N GLY A 31 8.66 22.33 -15.29
CA GLY A 31 8.36 21.81 -13.97
C GLY A 31 7.07 22.40 -13.37
N GLY A 32 5.92 21.78 -13.65
CA GLY A 32 4.68 22.03 -12.93
C GLY A 32 4.67 21.38 -11.53
N GLU A 33 3.69 21.74 -10.72
CA GLU A 33 3.44 21.15 -9.42
C GLU A 33 3.06 19.67 -9.58
N LYS A 34 3.82 18.78 -8.94
CA LYS A 34 3.53 17.36 -8.93
C LYS A 34 2.50 17.08 -7.84
N ILE A 35 1.37 16.51 -8.21
CA ILE A 35 0.27 16.19 -7.32
C ILE A 35 0.08 14.68 -7.31
N CYS A 36 -0.14 14.16 -6.10
CA CYS A 36 -0.44 12.77 -5.82
C CYS A 36 -1.93 12.66 -5.46
N ILE A 37 -2.69 11.87 -6.20
CA ILE A 37 -4.10 11.61 -5.92
C ILE A 37 -4.27 10.13 -5.60
N GLU A 38 -4.72 9.82 -4.39
CA GLU A 38 -5.05 8.46 -4.01
C GLU A 38 -6.38 8.04 -4.66
N MET A 39 -6.32 7.00 -5.48
CA MET A 39 -7.47 6.42 -6.19
C MET A 39 -7.98 5.14 -5.52
N SER A 40 -7.48 4.84 -4.32
CA SER A 40 -8.00 3.83 -3.40
C SER A 40 -7.57 4.16 -1.98
N ILE A 41 -8.26 3.60 -1.00
CA ILE A 41 -7.92 3.71 0.43
C ILE A 41 -7.71 2.30 0.94
N ASP A 42 -6.58 2.07 1.61
CA ASP A 42 -6.25 0.76 2.19
C ASP A 42 -7.31 0.32 3.19
N GLN A 43 -7.78 -0.90 3.05
CA GLN A 43 -8.80 -1.47 3.92
C GLN A 43 -8.13 -2.23 5.07
N LYS A 44 -7.39 -1.48 5.90
CA LYS A 44 -6.72 -2.02 7.09
C LYS A 44 -7.72 -2.24 8.23
N PRO A 45 -7.51 -3.24 9.13
CA PRO A 45 -8.44 -3.56 10.21
C PRO A 45 -8.70 -2.42 11.20
N MET A 46 -7.79 -1.46 11.33
CA MET A 46 -7.93 -0.31 12.25
C MET A 46 -8.70 0.87 11.64
N ARG A 47 -9.04 0.85 10.35
CA ARG A 47 -9.91 1.87 9.76
C ARG A 47 -11.28 1.82 10.46
N ASP A 48 -11.79 2.95 10.91
CA ASP A 48 -12.92 3.02 11.85
C ASP A 48 -14.16 2.29 11.36
N ASP A 49 -14.53 2.45 10.08
CA ASP A 49 -15.68 1.80 9.46
C ASP A 49 -15.47 0.27 9.33
N GLU A 50 -14.27 -0.15 8.96
CA GLU A 50 -13.88 -1.55 8.85
C GLU A 50 -13.90 -2.23 10.23
N LYS A 51 -13.26 -1.60 11.22
CA LYS A 51 -13.22 -2.08 12.60
C LYS A 51 -14.62 -2.24 13.19
N LYS A 52 -15.48 -1.25 12.95
CA LYS A 52 -16.86 -1.28 13.42
C LYS A 52 -17.62 -2.46 12.81
N ARG A 53 -17.54 -2.65 11.49
CA ARG A 53 -18.19 -3.78 10.80
C ARG A 53 -17.72 -5.12 11.35
N ILE A 54 -16.40 -5.30 11.55
CA ILE A 54 -15.81 -6.54 12.08
C ILE A 54 -16.35 -6.81 13.49
N GLN A 55 -16.38 -5.80 14.37
CA GLN A 55 -16.86 -5.93 15.73
C GLN A 55 -18.38 -6.25 15.78
N GLU A 56 -19.19 -5.63 14.93
CA GLU A 56 -20.63 -5.90 14.80
C GLU A 56 -20.94 -7.32 14.34
N LYS A 57 -20.02 -7.92 13.57
CA LYS A 57 -20.10 -9.32 13.12
C LYS A 57 -19.49 -10.33 14.10
N GLY A 58 -19.04 -9.89 15.27
CA GLY A 58 -18.47 -10.74 16.31
C GLY A 58 -16.99 -11.05 16.14
N GLY A 59 -16.31 -10.36 15.23
CA GLY A 59 -14.86 -10.38 15.12
C GLY A 59 -14.18 -9.49 16.15
N GLU A 60 -12.87 -9.65 16.24
CA GLU A 60 -11.98 -8.83 17.07
C GLU A 60 -10.85 -8.27 16.21
N VAL A 61 -10.56 -6.98 16.38
CA VAL A 61 -9.35 -6.36 15.81
C VAL A 61 -8.36 -6.15 16.95
N SER A 62 -7.22 -6.81 16.88
CA SER A 62 -6.22 -6.83 17.94
C SER A 62 -4.81 -6.66 17.40
N GLU A 63 -4.01 -5.91 18.15
CA GLU A 63 -2.56 -5.76 17.93
C GLU A 63 -1.78 -6.74 18.83
N LYS A 64 -2.00 -8.04 18.68
CA LYS A 64 -1.19 -9.06 19.38
C LYS A 64 0.30 -8.93 19.01
N ILE A 65 0.56 -8.44 17.80
CA ILE A 65 1.89 -8.03 17.33
C ILE A 65 1.86 -6.49 17.24
N PRO A 66 2.69 -5.75 17.99
CA PRO A 66 2.72 -4.30 17.95
C PRO A 66 2.92 -3.74 16.53
N GLY A 67 2.09 -2.80 16.13
CA GLY A 67 2.11 -2.17 14.80
C GLY A 67 1.57 -3.04 13.65
N ALA A 68 1.06 -4.24 13.95
CA ALA A 68 0.46 -5.14 12.95
C ALA A 68 -0.95 -5.60 13.38
N PRO A 69 -1.95 -4.70 13.34
CA PRO A 69 -3.33 -5.04 13.70
C PRO A 69 -3.90 -6.08 12.75
N ARG A 70 -4.57 -7.09 13.33
CA ARG A 70 -5.16 -8.21 12.58
C ARG A 70 -6.57 -8.52 13.04
N VAL A 71 -7.33 -9.15 12.15
CA VAL A 71 -8.69 -9.63 12.40
C VAL A 71 -8.64 -11.04 12.96
N PHE A 72 -9.37 -11.28 14.04
CA PHE A 72 -9.49 -12.57 14.69
C PHE A 72 -10.95 -12.91 15.00
N ARG A 73 -11.24 -14.19 15.19
CA ARG A 73 -12.41 -14.61 15.95
C ARG A 73 -12.22 -14.23 17.42
N LYS A 74 -13.29 -13.87 18.09
CA LYS A 74 -13.23 -13.55 19.53
C LYS A 74 -12.71 -14.75 20.32
N ASN A 75 -11.69 -14.51 21.14
CA ASN A 75 -10.99 -15.52 21.95
C ASN A 75 -10.29 -16.62 21.09
N ASP A 76 -9.90 -16.33 19.87
CA ASP A 76 -9.22 -17.26 18.97
C ASP A 76 -7.99 -16.57 18.35
N GLU A 77 -7.11 -17.35 17.71
CA GLU A 77 -5.93 -16.87 16.98
C GLU A 77 -6.10 -16.91 15.47
N VAL A 78 -7.26 -17.34 14.99
CA VAL A 78 -7.60 -17.36 13.56
C VAL A 78 -8.72 -16.36 13.26
N PRO A 79 -8.75 -15.79 12.03
CA PRO A 79 -7.85 -16.05 10.92
C PRO A 79 -6.48 -15.34 11.02
N GLY A 80 -6.31 -14.29 11.82
CA GLY A 80 -5.07 -13.52 11.92
C GLY A 80 -4.78 -12.66 10.68
N LEU A 81 -5.83 -12.16 10.00
CA LEU A 81 -5.73 -11.47 8.72
C LEU A 81 -5.36 -9.99 8.89
N ALA A 82 -4.38 -9.51 8.13
CA ALA A 82 -3.88 -8.13 8.19
C ALA A 82 -4.72 -7.10 7.41
N VAL A 83 -5.74 -7.55 6.69
CA VAL A 83 -6.67 -6.73 5.92
C VAL A 83 -8.11 -6.91 6.39
N ALA A 84 -8.94 -5.88 6.19
CA ALA A 84 -10.36 -5.89 6.55
C ALA A 84 -11.27 -6.33 5.39
N ARG A 85 -10.72 -6.40 4.17
CA ARG A 85 -11.41 -6.93 2.99
C ARG A 85 -10.50 -7.84 2.19
N SER A 86 -11.07 -8.93 1.68
CA SER A 86 -10.36 -9.89 0.82
C SER A 86 -11.33 -10.70 -0.01
N ILE A 87 -10.83 -11.30 -1.10
CA ILE A 87 -11.54 -12.29 -1.90
C ILE A 87 -11.03 -13.67 -1.50
N GLY A 88 -11.93 -14.58 -1.18
CA GLY A 88 -11.57 -15.88 -0.61
C GLY A 88 -11.74 -15.88 0.91
N ASP A 89 -10.71 -16.16 1.68
CA ASP A 89 -10.64 -16.07 3.15
C ASP A 89 -11.95 -16.39 3.91
N ILE A 90 -12.62 -17.49 3.56
CA ILE A 90 -14.00 -17.82 3.99
C ILE A 90 -14.17 -17.70 5.51
N VAL A 91 -13.18 -18.17 6.27
CA VAL A 91 -13.19 -18.09 7.75
C VAL A 91 -13.20 -16.65 8.25
N ALA A 92 -12.52 -15.76 7.56
CA ALA A 92 -12.47 -14.33 7.93
C ALA A 92 -13.79 -13.62 7.62
N HIS A 93 -14.50 -14.02 6.58
CA HIS A 93 -15.83 -13.47 6.25
C HIS A 93 -16.88 -13.77 7.33
N GLU A 94 -16.76 -14.90 8.06
CA GLU A 94 -17.65 -15.20 9.18
C GLU A 94 -17.57 -14.17 10.32
N VAL A 95 -16.44 -13.50 10.44
CA VAL A 95 -16.17 -12.49 11.48
C VAL A 95 -16.09 -11.06 10.95
N GLY A 96 -16.63 -10.82 9.76
CA GLY A 96 -16.86 -9.47 9.27
C GLY A 96 -15.82 -8.92 8.28
N VAL A 97 -14.85 -9.72 7.83
CA VAL A 97 -14.08 -9.38 6.63
C VAL A 97 -15.04 -9.37 5.44
N SER A 98 -14.89 -8.44 4.50
CA SER A 98 -15.81 -8.27 3.37
C SER A 98 -15.08 -8.47 2.05
N CYS A 99 -15.79 -8.96 1.03
CA CYS A 99 -15.32 -8.96 -0.35
C CYS A 99 -15.94 -7.82 -1.18
N GLU A 100 -16.72 -6.95 -0.55
CA GLU A 100 -17.35 -5.82 -1.23
C GLU A 100 -16.28 -4.78 -1.59
N PRO A 101 -16.13 -4.40 -2.87
CA PRO A 101 -15.11 -3.44 -3.28
C PRO A 101 -15.50 -2.01 -2.92
N GLU A 102 -14.50 -1.16 -2.73
CA GLU A 102 -14.64 0.29 -2.86
C GLU A 102 -14.31 0.71 -4.28
N VAL A 103 -15.09 1.64 -4.81
CA VAL A 103 -14.94 2.14 -6.19
C VAL A 103 -14.71 3.64 -6.13
N PHE A 104 -13.59 4.07 -6.71
CA PHE A 104 -13.27 5.48 -6.91
C PHE A 104 -13.32 5.78 -8.40
N GLU A 105 -13.94 6.89 -8.76
CA GLU A 105 -14.01 7.33 -10.15
C GLU A 105 -13.37 8.72 -10.31
N LYS A 106 -12.73 8.93 -11.44
CA LYS A 106 -12.18 10.22 -11.84
C LYS A 106 -12.32 10.40 -13.34
N GLU A 107 -12.77 11.55 -13.75
CA GLU A 107 -12.67 12.03 -15.13
C GLU A 107 -11.23 12.46 -15.38
N LEU A 108 -10.59 11.82 -16.36
CA LEU A 108 -9.19 12.09 -16.70
C LEU A 108 -9.08 13.38 -17.50
N ASP A 109 -8.03 14.14 -17.23
CA ASP A 109 -7.71 15.39 -17.90
C ASP A 109 -6.23 15.47 -18.33
N SER A 110 -5.86 16.54 -19.03
CA SER A 110 -4.50 16.70 -19.57
C SER A 110 -3.40 16.87 -18.51
N ASP A 111 -3.76 17.05 -17.25
CA ASP A 111 -2.81 17.12 -16.14
C ASP A 111 -2.48 15.73 -15.59
N ASP A 112 -3.27 14.69 -15.96
CA ASP A 112 -3.06 13.32 -15.54
C ASP A 112 -1.96 12.66 -16.40
N HIS A 113 -0.91 12.16 -15.76
CA HIS A 113 0.27 11.66 -16.46
C HIS A 113 0.45 10.14 -16.39
N PHE A 114 0.18 9.56 -15.24
CA PHE A 114 0.34 8.12 -15.04
C PHE A 114 -0.42 7.64 -13.80
N ILE A 115 -0.64 6.34 -13.77
CA ILE A 115 -1.25 5.61 -12.65
C ILE A 115 -0.23 4.60 -12.15
N VAL A 116 -0.11 4.48 -10.83
CA VAL A 116 0.68 3.45 -10.16
C VAL A 116 -0.26 2.54 -9.37
N ILE A 117 -0.21 1.24 -9.65
CA ILE A 117 -0.89 0.21 -8.86
C ILE A 117 0.20 -0.65 -8.22
N GLY A 118 0.16 -0.80 -6.91
CA GLY A 118 1.18 -1.57 -6.19
C GLY A 118 0.60 -2.36 -5.03
N SER A 119 1.31 -3.44 -4.65
CA SER A 119 1.09 -4.15 -3.40
C SER A 119 1.60 -3.33 -2.21
N ASP A 120 1.27 -3.75 -0.99
CA ASP A 120 1.75 -3.13 0.26
C ASP A 120 3.28 -3.07 0.36
N GLY A 121 4.01 -4.00 -0.26
CA GLY A 121 5.47 -3.93 -0.35
C GLY A 121 6.02 -2.64 -0.98
N ILE A 122 5.23 -1.94 -1.79
CA ILE A 122 5.53 -0.57 -2.26
C ILE A 122 5.16 0.46 -1.19
N TRP A 123 3.92 0.39 -0.69
CA TRP A 123 3.31 1.44 0.12
C TRP A 123 3.81 1.49 1.56
N ASP A 124 4.33 0.38 2.06
CA ASP A 124 5.01 0.31 3.35
C ASP A 124 6.47 0.81 3.28
N ALA A 125 7.08 0.81 2.08
CA ALA A 125 8.44 1.33 1.85
C ALA A 125 8.46 2.80 1.45
N MET A 126 7.41 3.29 0.76
CA MET A 126 7.33 4.65 0.22
C MET A 126 5.90 5.20 0.35
N SER A 127 5.78 6.45 0.76
CA SER A 127 4.49 7.16 0.71
C SER A 127 4.01 7.35 -0.74
N SER A 128 2.70 7.52 -0.93
CA SER A 128 2.11 7.77 -2.25
C SER A 128 2.77 8.95 -2.98
N CYS A 129 3.06 10.04 -2.26
CA CYS A 129 3.70 11.22 -2.84
C CYS A 129 5.17 10.99 -3.21
N GLU A 130 5.92 10.19 -2.42
CA GLU A 130 7.29 9.81 -2.78
C GLU A 130 7.31 8.94 -4.05
N VAL A 131 6.38 7.99 -4.17
CA VAL A 131 6.23 7.16 -5.37
C VAL A 131 5.95 8.02 -6.59
N VAL A 132 4.99 8.94 -6.50
CA VAL A 132 4.66 9.88 -7.60
C VAL A 132 5.86 10.73 -7.96
N GLY A 133 6.56 11.29 -6.97
CA GLY A 133 7.79 12.08 -7.19
C GLY A 133 8.88 11.27 -7.89
N PHE A 134 9.10 10.02 -7.47
CA PHE A 134 10.06 9.10 -8.05
C PHE A 134 9.74 8.78 -9.51
N VAL A 135 8.48 8.43 -9.80
CA VAL A 135 8.05 8.11 -11.17
C VAL A 135 8.20 9.31 -12.09
N PHE A 136 7.81 10.52 -11.66
CA PHE A 136 8.04 11.74 -12.44
C PHE A 136 9.51 11.99 -12.75
N GLN A 137 10.40 11.67 -11.83
CA GLN A 137 11.84 11.80 -12.08
C GLN A 137 12.33 10.76 -13.09
N LYS A 138 11.90 9.51 -12.94
CA LYS A 138 12.41 8.40 -13.75
C LYS A 138 11.78 8.33 -15.14
N MET A 139 10.53 8.76 -15.31
CA MET A 139 9.88 8.77 -16.62
C MET A 139 10.55 9.73 -17.62
N GLU A 140 11.23 10.77 -17.14
CA GLU A 140 12.01 11.68 -17.98
C GLU A 140 13.27 11.00 -18.54
N GLU A 141 13.81 10.01 -17.81
CA GLU A 141 14.96 9.22 -18.22
C GLU A 141 14.52 8.08 -19.17
N ASN A 142 13.62 7.23 -18.72
CA ASN A 142 13.06 6.10 -19.50
C ASN A 142 11.78 5.56 -18.88
N LYS A 143 10.64 5.72 -19.57
CA LYS A 143 9.33 5.24 -19.13
C LYS A 143 9.25 3.70 -19.00
N GLU A 144 9.90 2.96 -19.89
CA GLU A 144 9.78 1.49 -19.99
C GLU A 144 10.31 0.76 -18.75
N ILE A 145 11.25 1.37 -18.03
CA ILE A 145 11.87 0.74 -16.86
C ILE A 145 11.39 1.31 -15.52
N CYS A 146 10.47 2.28 -15.54
CA CYS A 146 10.03 2.96 -14.30
C CYS A 146 9.52 1.99 -13.23
N SER A 147 8.69 1.01 -13.60
CA SER A 147 8.15 0.04 -12.64
C SER A 147 9.24 -0.83 -12.02
N ARG A 148 10.23 -1.26 -12.83
CA ARG A 148 11.37 -2.01 -12.32
C ARG A 148 12.21 -1.16 -11.36
N LEU A 149 12.51 0.09 -11.72
CA LEU A 149 13.30 0.98 -10.87
C LEU A 149 12.57 1.30 -9.55
N LEU A 150 11.25 1.43 -9.59
CA LEU A 150 10.44 1.62 -8.38
C LEU A 150 10.50 0.40 -7.48
N ALA A 151 10.36 -0.81 -8.03
CA ALA A 151 10.46 -2.04 -7.25
C ALA A 151 11.87 -2.23 -6.65
N GLU A 152 12.94 -1.90 -7.38
CA GLU A 152 14.32 -1.93 -6.90
C GLU A 152 14.54 -0.92 -5.75
N GLU A 153 14.01 0.30 -5.87
CA GLU A 153 14.08 1.32 -4.81
C GLU A 153 13.34 0.86 -3.54
N CYS A 154 12.12 0.31 -3.67
CA CYS A 154 11.38 -0.23 -2.53
C CYS A 154 12.14 -1.36 -1.85
N ARG A 155 12.73 -2.29 -2.62
CA ARG A 155 13.56 -3.36 -2.08
C ARG A 155 14.74 -2.81 -1.26
N ASN A 156 15.47 -1.83 -1.80
CA ASN A 156 16.59 -1.22 -1.11
C ASN A 156 16.15 -0.57 0.22
N ARG A 157 14.99 0.09 0.23
CA ARG A 157 14.44 0.68 1.45
C ARG A 157 14.05 -0.38 2.48
N TRP A 158 13.45 -1.48 2.05
CA TRP A 158 13.13 -2.61 2.92
C TRP A 158 14.38 -3.22 3.55
N GLU A 159 15.46 -3.40 2.80
CA GLU A 159 16.73 -3.90 3.32
C GLU A 159 17.28 -2.98 4.42
N VAL A 160 17.25 -1.67 4.19
CA VAL A 160 17.70 -0.68 5.18
C VAL A 160 16.82 -0.72 6.43
N LEU A 161 15.49 -0.75 6.27
CA LEU A 161 14.54 -0.83 7.39
C LEU A 161 14.77 -2.11 8.23
N ASN A 162 15.01 -3.23 7.58
CA ASN A 162 15.29 -4.50 8.26
C ASN A 162 16.60 -4.45 9.04
N LEU A 163 17.65 -3.84 8.50
CA LEU A 163 18.91 -3.64 9.22
C LEU A 163 18.72 -2.78 10.48
N PHE A 164 17.93 -1.71 10.40
CA PHE A 164 17.61 -0.87 11.56
C PHE A 164 16.80 -1.64 12.61
N LYS A 165 15.78 -2.40 12.21
CA LYS A 165 14.98 -3.23 13.11
C LYS A 165 15.85 -4.27 13.84
N GLN A 166 16.73 -4.95 13.11
CA GLN A 166 17.66 -5.93 13.71
C GLN A 166 18.59 -5.28 14.73
N LYS A 167 19.18 -4.14 14.40
CA LYS A 167 20.06 -3.39 15.32
C LYS A 167 19.32 -2.98 16.60
N TYR A 168 18.11 -2.45 16.45
CA TYR A 168 17.27 -2.03 17.57
C TYR A 168 16.93 -3.19 18.52
N ILE A 169 16.60 -4.37 17.96
CA ILE A 169 16.32 -5.59 18.75
C ILE A 169 17.58 -6.05 19.49
N MET A 170 18.75 -6.02 18.84
CA MET A 170 20.01 -6.35 19.50
C MET A 170 20.31 -5.42 20.68
N GLU A 171 20.07 -4.12 20.52
CA GLU A 171 20.26 -3.13 21.59
C GLU A 171 19.31 -3.35 22.78
N ILE A 172 18.02 -3.65 22.52
CA ILE A 172 17.05 -3.98 23.57
C ILE A 172 17.48 -5.23 24.32
N ASN A 173 17.90 -6.27 23.61
CA ASN A 173 18.30 -7.54 24.21
C ASN A 173 19.61 -7.42 24.99
N SER A 174 20.53 -6.52 24.62
CA SER A 174 21.77 -6.26 25.34
C SER A 174 21.55 -5.45 26.62
N ASN A 175 20.51 -4.64 26.70
CA ASN A 175 20.18 -3.80 27.86
C ASN A 175 19.29 -4.51 28.89
N LYS A 176 18.78 -5.71 28.60
CA LYS A 176 18.03 -6.54 29.56
C LYS A 176 18.99 -7.46 30.32
N ASP A 177 19.63 -6.93 31.33
CA ASP A 177 20.33 -7.75 32.31
C ASP A 177 19.31 -8.63 33.06
N GLY A 178 19.25 -9.91 32.72
CA GLY A 178 18.86 -10.99 33.63
C GLY A 178 17.44 -11.51 33.58
N GLU A 179 16.43 -10.91 32.92
CA GLU A 179 15.07 -11.49 32.93
C GLU A 179 14.41 -11.47 31.54
N MET A 180 14.04 -12.67 31.11
CA MET A 180 13.30 -13.02 29.88
C MET A 180 13.98 -12.62 28.55
N LYS A 181 14.78 -13.51 28.04
CA LYS A 181 15.04 -13.59 26.60
C LYS A 181 13.69 -13.83 25.91
N ASP A 182 13.22 -12.85 25.19
CA ASP A 182 12.02 -12.99 24.35
C ASP A 182 12.30 -14.09 23.32
N LYS A 183 11.72 -15.27 23.52
CA LYS A 183 11.91 -16.43 22.64
C LYS A 183 11.39 -16.15 21.22
N ASN A 184 10.54 -15.15 21.06
CA ASN A 184 10.03 -14.70 19.78
C ASN A 184 11.03 -13.84 18.99
N ALA A 185 12.06 -13.26 19.64
CA ALA A 185 13.08 -12.46 18.97
C ALA A 185 14.01 -13.28 18.05
N GLN A 186 14.05 -14.60 18.19
CA GLN A 186 14.87 -15.49 17.36
C GLN A 186 14.20 -15.91 16.03
N HIS A 187 12.91 -15.61 15.84
CA HIS A 187 12.15 -16.00 14.64
C HIS A 187 11.69 -14.80 13.78
N ASN A 188 12.18 -13.61 14.08
CA ASN A 188 11.95 -12.47 13.20
C ASN A 188 12.91 -12.54 12.00
N ASN A 189 12.66 -13.47 11.08
CA ASN A 189 13.04 -13.27 9.70
C ASN A 189 12.26 -12.05 9.24
N PHE A 190 12.94 -10.92 9.11
CA PHE A 190 12.40 -9.75 8.46
C PHE A 190 12.46 -10.02 6.95
N ASP A 191 11.52 -10.81 6.46
CA ASP A 191 11.39 -11.06 5.05
C ASP A 191 11.00 -9.75 4.36
N ILE A 192 11.58 -9.52 3.20
CA ILE A 192 11.15 -8.45 2.31
C ILE A 192 9.81 -8.90 1.76
N ASP A 193 8.79 -8.06 1.85
CA ASP A 193 7.47 -8.35 1.34
C ASP A 193 7.46 -8.45 -0.20
N ASP A 194 6.43 -9.07 -0.74
CA ASP A 194 6.23 -9.18 -2.18
C ASP A 194 6.01 -7.79 -2.79
N ILE A 195 6.97 -7.36 -3.61
CA ILE A 195 6.96 -6.04 -4.24
C ILE A 195 6.44 -6.19 -5.67
N THR A 196 5.22 -5.78 -5.89
CA THR A 196 4.59 -5.78 -7.22
C THR A 196 4.09 -4.39 -7.55
N CYS A 197 4.42 -3.89 -8.75
CA CYS A 197 3.85 -2.65 -9.25
C CYS A 197 3.62 -2.66 -10.76
N ILE A 198 2.59 -1.92 -11.15
CA ILE A 198 2.27 -1.59 -12.55
C ILE A 198 2.24 -0.07 -12.63
N ILE A 199 2.90 0.49 -13.66
CA ILE A 199 2.80 1.91 -13.98
C ILE A 199 2.22 2.01 -15.39
N ASP A 200 1.07 2.67 -15.49
CA ASP A 200 0.39 2.93 -16.74
C ASP A 200 0.44 4.42 -17.06
N PHE A 201 1.02 4.77 -18.20
CA PHE A 201 1.20 6.16 -18.64
C PHE A 201 -0.01 6.59 -19.46
N ILE A 202 -0.69 7.64 -18.99
CA ILE A 202 -1.89 8.20 -19.61
C ILE A 202 -1.47 9.08 -20.79
N ASN A 203 -2.03 8.82 -21.96
CA ASN A 203 -1.92 9.67 -23.14
C ASN A 203 -3.33 10.17 -23.49
N ILE A 204 -3.67 11.36 -23.04
CA ILE A 204 -4.90 12.04 -23.48
C ILE A 204 -4.52 12.88 -24.71
N GLU A 205 -4.98 12.46 -25.88
CA GLU A 205 -4.87 13.29 -27.07
C GLU A 205 -5.67 14.58 -26.84
N LYS A 206 -5.01 15.72 -26.98
CA LYS A 206 -5.72 16.99 -27.00
C LYS A 206 -6.54 17.00 -28.29
N GLU A 207 -7.86 16.93 -28.16
CA GLU A 207 -8.72 17.26 -29.29
C GLU A 207 -8.47 18.74 -29.59
N ASP A 208 -7.80 19.00 -30.73
CA ASP A 208 -7.66 20.36 -31.29
C ASP A 208 -9.05 20.80 -31.75
N TYR A 209 -9.72 21.62 -30.93
CA TYR A 209 -10.90 22.40 -31.33
C TYR A 209 -10.49 23.76 -31.87
#